data_ef02befc37d53074273dfca9a3fee603
#
_entry.id   ef02befc37d53074273dfca9a3fee603
#
_cell.length_a   1.000
_cell.length_b   1.000
_cell.length_c   1.000
_cell.angle_alpha   90.00
_cell.angle_beta   90.00
_cell.angle_gamma   90.00
#
_symmetry.space_group_name_H-M   'P 1'
#
loop_
_entity.id
_entity.type
_entity.pdbx_description
1 polymer ?
#
loop_
_entity_poly.entity_id
_entity_poly.type
_entity_poly.pdbx_seq_one_letter_code
_entity_poly.pdbx_strand_id
1 'polypeptide(L)'
;EQTIKRVTAAFDVLPLGDNVRKPKVGIVGEILVKYHPVANNNIVSYLEAEGAEVILPNMMDFFLYAAYDEQVKRRLLDGTLGNVIKSKLFMKFLDYYRKPLNIALQKSKRFSAYEPLSALIALAEKHLSTGNMAGEGWLLTAEMAKRHR
;
A
#
# COMPACT_ATOMS: atom_id res chain seq x y z
N GLU A 1 -16.24 -12.24 -6.95
CA GLU A 1 -15.08 -12.65 -7.76
C GLU A 1 -15.26 -12.31 -9.24
N GLN A 2 -16.37 -12.70 -9.88
CA GLN A 2 -16.67 -12.38 -11.29
C GLN A 2 -16.67 -10.87 -11.57
N THR A 3 -17.26 -10.08 -10.70
CA THR A 3 -17.30 -8.60 -10.84
C THR A 3 -15.90 -8.02 -10.87
N ILE A 4 -15.01 -8.45 -9.99
CA ILE A 4 -13.60 -7.98 -9.95
C ILE A 4 -12.91 -8.27 -11.27
N LYS A 5 -13.00 -9.51 -11.76
CA LYS A 5 -12.41 -9.92 -13.05
C LYS A 5 -12.96 -9.08 -14.22
N ARG A 6 -14.27 -8.83 -14.23
CA ARG A 6 -14.93 -8.02 -15.28
C ARG A 6 -14.45 -6.58 -15.25
N VAL A 7 -14.37 -5.97 -14.06
CA VAL A 7 -13.91 -4.59 -13.90
C VAL A 7 -12.45 -4.46 -14.33
N THR A 8 -11.57 -5.34 -13.86
CA THR A 8 -10.15 -5.30 -14.25
C THR A 8 -9.97 -5.45 -15.77
N ALA A 9 -10.68 -6.41 -16.39
CA ALA A 9 -10.64 -6.60 -17.83
C ALA A 9 -11.20 -5.40 -18.61
N ALA A 10 -12.24 -4.74 -18.10
CA ALA A 10 -12.79 -3.54 -18.73
C ALA A 10 -11.77 -2.37 -18.71
N PHE A 11 -11.05 -2.21 -17.60
CA PHE A 11 -9.98 -1.22 -17.53
C PHE A 11 -8.80 -1.54 -18.46
N ASP A 12 -8.49 -2.82 -18.66
CA ASP A 12 -7.39 -3.23 -19.54
C ASP A 12 -7.63 -2.90 -21.03
N VAL A 13 -8.89 -2.79 -21.44
CA VAL A 13 -9.27 -2.50 -22.83
C VAL A 13 -9.69 -1.05 -23.09
N LEU A 14 -9.74 -0.20 -22.06
CA LEU A 14 -10.05 1.22 -22.23
C LEU A 14 -9.04 1.86 -23.21
N PRO A 15 -9.50 2.66 -24.20
CA PRO A 15 -8.56 3.40 -25.02
C PRO A 15 -7.79 4.39 -24.17
N LEU A 16 -6.47 4.37 -24.27
CA LEU A 16 -5.62 5.39 -23.69
C LEU A 16 -5.45 6.49 -24.74
N GLY A 17 -5.51 7.76 -24.29
CA GLY A 17 -5.17 8.91 -25.13
C GLY A 17 -3.69 8.91 -25.54
N ASP A 18 -3.19 10.05 -25.97
CA ASP A 18 -1.80 10.19 -26.41
C ASP A 18 -0.84 9.69 -25.33
N ASN A 19 -0.07 8.64 -25.69
CA ASN A 19 0.77 7.85 -24.78
C ASN A 19 2.08 8.56 -24.42
N VAL A 20 2.04 9.84 -24.04
CA VAL A 20 3.20 10.50 -23.45
C VAL A 20 3.35 9.97 -22.03
N ARG A 21 4.43 9.24 -21.78
CA ARG A 21 4.75 8.78 -20.41
C ARG A 21 5.03 10.00 -19.53
N LYS A 22 4.19 10.19 -18.55
CA LYS A 22 4.38 11.21 -17.52
C LYS A 22 5.40 10.74 -16.46
N PRO A 23 6.14 11.66 -15.84
CA PRO A 23 6.98 11.33 -14.69
C PRO A 23 6.11 10.83 -13.55
N LYS A 24 6.50 9.72 -12.93
CA LYS A 24 5.79 9.14 -11.79
C LYS A 24 6.25 9.77 -10.49
N VAL A 25 5.30 10.26 -9.71
CA VAL A 25 5.54 10.89 -8.42
C VAL A 25 4.77 10.14 -7.33
N GLY A 26 5.50 9.52 -6.40
CA GLY A 26 4.93 8.86 -5.24
C GLY A 26 4.63 9.86 -4.12
N ILE A 27 3.42 9.81 -3.55
CA ILE A 27 3.09 10.57 -2.34
C ILE A 27 3.26 9.66 -1.14
N VAL A 28 4.16 10.02 -0.24
CA VAL A 28 4.42 9.33 1.00
C VAL A 28 4.14 10.27 2.17
N GLY A 29 3.50 9.77 3.21
CA GLY A 29 3.16 10.55 4.39
C GLY A 29 2.23 9.78 5.32
N GLU A 30 1.94 10.37 6.48
CA GLU A 30 0.97 9.85 7.43
C GLU A 30 -0.41 9.69 6.76
N ILE A 31 -1.17 8.68 7.17
CA ILE A 31 -2.41 8.26 6.49
C ILE A 31 -3.40 9.42 6.27
N LEU A 32 -3.63 10.25 7.28
CA LEU A 32 -4.57 11.36 7.16
C LEU A 32 -4.09 12.37 6.12
N VAL A 33 -2.84 12.80 6.21
CA VAL A 33 -2.26 13.78 5.29
C VAL A 33 -2.17 13.22 3.88
N LYS A 34 -1.79 11.95 3.73
CA LYS A 34 -1.63 11.29 2.43
C LYS A 34 -2.93 11.21 1.62
N TYR A 35 -4.06 10.92 2.29
CA TYR A 35 -5.33 10.66 1.60
C TYR A 35 -6.37 11.77 1.74
N HIS A 36 -6.18 12.75 2.62
CA HIS A 36 -7.18 13.80 2.85
C HIS A 36 -6.85 15.06 2.05
N PRO A 37 -7.65 15.40 1.00
CA PRO A 37 -7.31 16.50 0.09
C PRO A 37 -7.13 17.86 0.78
N VAL A 38 -7.96 18.16 1.79
CA VAL A 38 -7.84 19.43 2.52
C VAL A 38 -6.56 19.45 3.38
N ALA A 39 -6.18 18.31 3.99
CA ALA A 39 -4.99 18.23 4.83
C ALA A 39 -3.68 18.32 4.03
N ASN A 40 -3.71 17.95 2.74
CA ASN A 40 -2.54 17.98 1.87
C ASN A 40 -2.59 19.04 0.76
N ASN A 41 -3.49 20.03 0.88
CA ASN A 41 -3.66 21.10 -0.10
C ASN A 41 -3.92 20.58 -1.54
N ASN A 42 -4.70 19.52 -1.70
CA ASN A 42 -5.01 18.88 -2.98
C ASN A 42 -3.76 18.50 -3.79
N ILE A 43 -2.71 18.02 -3.14
CA ILE A 43 -1.40 17.73 -3.76
C ILE A 43 -1.51 16.81 -4.99
N VAL A 44 -2.46 15.86 -5.00
CA VAL A 44 -2.69 14.99 -6.15
C VAL A 44 -3.07 15.83 -7.38
N SER A 45 -4.12 16.64 -7.27
CA SER A 45 -4.59 17.48 -8.38
C SER A 45 -3.53 18.50 -8.83
N TYR A 46 -2.75 19.01 -7.89
CA TYR A 46 -1.64 19.92 -8.18
C TYR A 46 -0.57 19.22 -9.04
N LEU A 47 -0.10 18.05 -8.62
CA LEU A 47 0.92 17.29 -9.35
C LEU A 47 0.43 16.81 -10.72
N GLU A 48 -0.85 16.41 -10.82
CA GLU A 48 -1.46 16.02 -12.10
C GLU A 48 -1.55 17.22 -13.08
N ALA A 49 -1.86 18.42 -12.56
CA ALA A 49 -1.87 19.65 -13.35
C ALA A 49 -0.48 20.04 -13.86
N GLU A 50 0.56 19.75 -13.08
CA GLU A 50 1.97 19.92 -13.47
C GLU A 50 2.46 18.81 -14.44
N GLY A 51 1.58 17.88 -14.81
CA GLY A 51 1.88 16.85 -15.80
C GLY A 51 2.50 15.56 -15.22
N ALA A 52 2.44 15.33 -13.93
CA ALA A 52 2.89 14.08 -13.31
C ALA A 52 1.81 12.98 -13.33
N GLU A 53 2.25 11.72 -13.27
CA GLU A 53 1.43 10.55 -12.91
C GLU A 53 1.60 10.32 -11.41
N VAL A 54 0.55 10.59 -10.63
CA VAL A 54 0.61 10.47 -9.16
C VAL A 54 0.36 9.03 -8.73
N ILE A 55 1.23 8.53 -7.86
CA ILE A 55 1.12 7.19 -7.26
C ILE A 55 0.88 7.33 -5.77
N LEU A 56 -0.28 6.84 -5.31
CA LEU A 56 -0.60 6.71 -3.90
C LEU A 56 -0.36 5.26 -3.46
N PRO A 57 0.30 5.05 -2.30
CA PRO A 57 0.39 3.73 -1.69
C PRO A 57 -0.99 3.13 -1.42
N ASN A 58 -1.05 1.81 -1.26
CA ASN A 58 -2.29 1.13 -0.98
C ASN A 58 -2.71 1.36 0.49
N MET A 59 -3.90 1.92 0.71
CA MET A 59 -4.45 2.15 2.05
C MET A 59 -4.52 0.86 2.91
N MET A 60 -4.72 -0.31 2.28
CA MET A 60 -4.75 -1.58 3.03
C MET A 60 -3.41 -1.94 3.67
N ASP A 61 -2.30 -1.42 3.17
CA ASP A 61 -0.99 -1.66 3.75
C ASP A 61 -0.87 -1.01 5.13
N PHE A 62 -1.59 0.10 5.38
CA PHE A 62 -1.73 0.68 6.71
C PHE A 62 -2.44 -0.25 7.70
N PHE A 63 -3.53 -0.90 7.31
CA PHE A 63 -4.23 -1.84 8.21
C PHE A 63 -3.39 -3.08 8.49
N LEU A 64 -2.66 -3.58 7.51
CA LEU A 64 -1.71 -4.68 7.70
C LEU A 64 -0.53 -4.27 8.58
N TYR A 65 -0.02 -3.05 8.39
CA TYR A 65 0.99 -2.45 9.26
C TYR A 65 0.52 -2.40 10.71
N ALA A 66 -0.64 -1.79 10.97
CA ALA A 66 -1.19 -1.66 12.32
C ALA A 66 -1.42 -3.04 12.99
N ALA A 67 -1.85 -4.03 12.22
CA ALA A 67 -1.97 -5.40 12.73
C ALA A 67 -0.59 -6.02 13.02
N TYR A 68 0.41 -5.81 12.16
CA TYR A 68 1.76 -6.35 12.35
C TYR A 68 2.46 -5.74 13.56
N ASP A 69 2.19 -4.49 13.91
CA ASP A 69 2.76 -3.82 15.07
C ASP A 69 2.51 -4.56 16.39
N GLU A 70 1.39 -5.28 16.53
CA GLU A 70 1.15 -6.12 17.70
C GLU A 70 2.17 -7.29 17.82
N GLN A 71 2.66 -7.77 16.67
CA GLN A 71 3.72 -8.80 16.66
C GLN A 71 5.07 -8.18 17.00
N VAL A 72 5.34 -6.97 16.55
CA VAL A 72 6.56 -6.22 16.89
C VAL A 72 6.56 -5.84 18.37
N LYS A 73 5.44 -5.35 18.91
CA LYS A 73 5.28 -5.07 20.35
C LYS A 73 5.56 -6.30 21.21
N ARG A 74 5.08 -7.48 20.79
CA ARG A 74 5.38 -8.72 21.49
C ARG A 74 6.86 -9.11 21.46
N ARG A 75 7.53 -8.80 20.36
CA ARG A 75 8.97 -9.12 20.18
C ARG A 75 9.89 -8.16 20.92
N LEU A 76 9.56 -6.88 20.96
CA LEU A 76 10.46 -5.81 21.42
C LEU A 76 10.01 -5.12 22.69
N LEU A 77 8.75 -5.28 23.09
CA LEU A 77 8.12 -4.60 24.22
C LEU A 77 7.32 -5.62 25.06
N ASP A 78 6.25 -5.17 25.66
CA ASP A 78 5.36 -5.90 26.59
C ASP A 78 4.07 -6.42 25.93
N GLY A 79 4.05 -6.57 24.63
CA GLY A 79 2.88 -7.04 23.88
C GLY A 79 2.39 -8.42 24.33
N THR A 80 1.07 -8.64 24.34
CA THR A 80 0.45 -9.89 24.78
C THR A 80 0.34 -10.92 23.66
N LEU A 81 0.40 -12.21 24.01
CA LEU A 81 0.20 -13.30 23.04
C LEU A 81 -1.21 -13.26 22.44
N GLY A 82 -2.22 -12.87 23.22
CA GLY A 82 -3.61 -12.72 22.75
C GLY A 82 -3.72 -11.70 21.62
N ASN A 83 -3.03 -10.57 21.72
CA ASN A 83 -3.01 -9.56 20.67
C ASN A 83 -2.32 -10.07 19.40
N VAL A 84 -1.24 -10.82 19.53
CA VAL A 84 -0.56 -11.43 18.38
C VAL A 84 -1.49 -12.40 17.65
N ILE A 85 -2.25 -13.23 18.36
CA ILE A 85 -3.20 -14.16 17.75
C ILE A 85 -4.30 -13.38 17.01
N LYS A 86 -4.91 -12.38 17.66
CA LYS A 86 -5.92 -11.51 17.01
C LYS A 86 -5.37 -10.84 15.75
N SER A 87 -4.18 -10.28 15.83
CA SER A 87 -3.49 -9.64 14.70
C SER A 87 -3.29 -10.61 13.53
N LYS A 88 -2.79 -11.81 13.79
CA LYS A 88 -2.60 -12.83 12.75
C LYS A 88 -3.90 -13.29 12.12
N LEU A 89 -4.97 -13.44 12.91
CA LEU A 89 -6.29 -13.77 12.38
C LEU A 89 -6.85 -12.64 11.50
N PHE A 90 -6.71 -11.41 11.94
CA PHE A 90 -7.12 -10.23 11.17
C PHE A 90 -6.35 -10.11 9.84
N MET A 91 -5.03 -10.30 9.86
CA MET A 91 -4.22 -10.30 8.63
C MET A 91 -4.66 -11.40 7.66
N LYS A 92 -4.89 -12.64 8.16
CA LYS A 92 -5.41 -13.74 7.33
C LYS A 92 -6.78 -13.43 6.75
N PHE A 93 -7.66 -12.78 7.52
CA PHE A 93 -8.96 -12.34 7.05
C PHE A 93 -8.82 -11.33 5.90
N LEU A 94 -7.98 -10.30 6.06
CA LEU A 94 -7.72 -9.33 5.01
C LEU A 94 -7.13 -9.99 3.75
N ASP A 95 -6.16 -10.87 3.90
CA ASP A 95 -5.54 -11.59 2.78
C ASP A 95 -6.55 -12.47 2.03
N TYR A 96 -7.45 -13.12 2.75
CA TYR A 96 -8.52 -13.92 2.15
C TYR A 96 -9.41 -13.08 1.23
N TYR A 97 -9.86 -11.90 1.70
CA TYR A 97 -10.72 -11.02 0.90
C TYR A 97 -9.95 -10.30 -0.22
N ARG A 98 -8.66 -10.06 -0.07
CA ARG A 98 -7.81 -9.46 -1.11
C ARG A 98 -7.40 -10.44 -2.21
N LYS A 99 -7.40 -11.74 -1.92
CA LYS A 99 -6.92 -12.77 -2.85
C LYS A 99 -7.57 -12.72 -4.24
N PRO A 100 -8.90 -12.61 -4.40
CA PRO A 100 -9.53 -12.54 -5.72
C PRO A 100 -9.11 -11.30 -6.51
N LEU A 101 -8.95 -10.16 -5.82
CA LEU A 101 -8.49 -8.92 -6.44
C LEU A 101 -7.03 -9.06 -6.88
N ASN A 102 -6.17 -9.59 -6.03
CA ASN A 102 -4.76 -9.77 -6.34
C ASN A 102 -4.55 -10.70 -7.55
N ILE A 103 -5.32 -11.80 -7.63
CA ILE A 103 -5.32 -12.70 -8.79
C ILE A 103 -5.77 -11.97 -10.07
N ALA A 104 -6.76 -11.10 -9.99
CA ALA A 104 -7.22 -10.32 -11.14
C ALA A 104 -6.15 -9.32 -11.60
N LEU A 105 -5.51 -8.61 -10.66
CA LEU A 105 -4.44 -7.66 -10.95
C LEU A 105 -3.19 -8.34 -11.55
N GLN A 106 -2.83 -9.54 -11.08
CA GLN A 106 -1.73 -10.32 -11.69
C GLN A 106 -1.94 -10.64 -13.17
N LYS A 107 -3.20 -10.73 -13.60
CA LYS A 107 -3.57 -11.00 -14.99
C LYS A 107 -3.76 -9.74 -15.82
N SER A 108 -3.80 -8.59 -15.18
CA SER A 108 -3.96 -7.30 -15.84
C SER A 108 -2.70 -6.91 -16.61
N LYS A 109 -2.91 -6.22 -17.74
CA LYS A 109 -1.83 -5.61 -18.52
C LYS A 109 -1.45 -4.22 -18.00
N ARG A 110 -2.30 -3.60 -17.20
CA ARG A 110 -2.15 -2.20 -16.74
C ARG A 110 -1.88 -2.06 -15.27
N PHE A 111 -2.41 -2.98 -14.45
CA PHE A 111 -2.27 -2.92 -13.01
C PHE A 111 -1.26 -3.94 -12.50
N SER A 112 -0.52 -3.54 -11.50
CA SER A 112 0.37 -4.46 -10.79
C SER A 112 -0.35 -5.10 -9.60
N ALA A 113 -0.02 -6.34 -9.31
CA ALA A 113 -0.47 -7.00 -8.09
C ALA A 113 0.09 -6.31 -6.84
N TYR A 114 -0.65 -6.39 -5.74
CA TYR A 114 -0.17 -5.90 -4.46
C TYR A 114 1.00 -6.73 -3.96
N GLU A 115 2.00 -6.07 -3.45
CA GLU A 115 3.11 -6.74 -2.76
C GLU A 115 2.66 -7.28 -1.40
N PRO A 116 3.16 -8.44 -0.99
CA PRO A 116 2.90 -8.95 0.35
C PRO A 116 3.56 -8.06 1.40
N LEU A 117 2.95 -7.96 2.59
CA LEU A 117 3.49 -7.17 3.70
C LEU A 117 4.95 -7.55 4.04
N SER A 118 5.29 -8.84 3.91
CA SER A 118 6.66 -9.33 4.13
C SER A 118 7.69 -8.66 3.22
N ALA A 119 7.32 -8.29 2.00
CA ALA A 119 8.21 -7.57 1.09
C ALA A 119 8.44 -6.12 1.56
N LEU A 120 7.38 -5.45 2.05
CA LEU A 120 7.50 -4.11 2.64
C LEU A 120 8.37 -4.14 3.91
N ILE A 121 8.17 -5.13 4.78
CA ILE A 121 9.00 -5.34 5.98
C ILE A 121 10.47 -5.50 5.58
N ALA A 122 10.76 -6.42 4.67
CA ALA A 122 12.13 -6.67 4.21
C ALA A 122 12.78 -5.45 3.55
N LEU A 123 11.98 -4.58 2.92
CA LEU A 123 12.45 -3.34 2.34
C LEU A 123 12.76 -2.29 3.41
N ALA A 124 11.88 -2.13 4.41
CA ALA A 124 12.09 -1.24 5.53
C ALA A 124 13.34 -1.65 6.35
N GLU A 125 13.49 -2.93 6.66
CA GLU A 125 14.58 -3.48 7.49
C GLU A 125 15.98 -3.28 6.90
N LYS A 126 16.09 -2.90 5.64
CA LYS A 126 17.35 -2.45 5.05
C LYS A 126 17.79 -1.06 5.53
N HIS A 127 16.88 -0.28 6.08
CA HIS A 127 17.10 1.12 6.44
C HIS A 127 16.87 1.38 7.92
N LEU A 128 15.84 0.75 8.51
CA LEU A 128 15.53 0.89 9.93
C LEU A 128 14.75 -0.31 10.48
N SER A 129 14.77 -0.46 11.80
CA SER A 129 14.02 -1.53 12.48
C SER A 129 12.51 -1.31 12.39
N THR A 130 11.74 -2.40 12.25
CA THR A 130 10.27 -2.38 12.39
C THR A 130 9.79 -1.95 13.78
N GLY A 131 10.69 -1.81 14.75
CA GLY A 131 10.39 -1.17 16.04
C GLY A 131 10.08 0.32 15.95
N ASN A 132 10.40 0.98 14.83
CA ASN A 132 10.00 2.37 14.55
C ASN A 132 8.53 2.41 14.09
N MET A 133 7.62 2.16 15.02
CA MET A 133 6.18 2.05 14.78
C MET A 133 5.46 3.41 14.83
N ALA A 134 5.95 4.36 15.63
CA ALA A 134 5.28 5.64 15.81
C ALA A 134 5.19 6.42 14.48
N GLY A 135 4.01 6.95 14.17
CA GLY A 135 3.79 7.74 12.94
C GLY A 135 4.03 6.94 11.66
N GLU A 136 3.72 5.65 11.66
CA GLU A 136 3.93 4.75 10.50
C GLU A 136 5.41 4.62 10.07
N GLY A 137 6.37 4.90 10.93
CA GLY A 137 7.78 5.12 10.58
C GLY A 137 8.40 4.09 9.65
N TRP A 138 8.33 2.77 9.98
CA TRP A 138 8.91 1.76 9.10
C TRP A 138 8.10 1.57 7.80
N LEU A 139 6.75 1.78 7.83
CA LEU A 139 5.94 1.68 6.62
C LEU A 139 6.26 2.80 5.64
N LEU A 140 6.36 4.05 6.12
CA LEU A 140 6.73 5.20 5.29
C LEU A 140 8.12 5.00 4.67
N THR A 141 9.06 4.44 5.42
CA THR A 141 10.40 4.11 4.90
C THR A 141 10.33 3.06 3.79
N ALA A 142 9.50 2.02 3.95
CA ALA A 142 9.28 1.03 2.90
C ALA A 142 8.64 1.66 1.65
N GLU A 143 7.66 2.54 1.82
CA GLU A 143 7.00 3.26 0.72
C GLU A 143 7.99 4.14 -0.06
N MET A 144 8.85 4.90 0.65
CA MET A 144 9.90 5.71 0.03
C MET A 144 10.95 4.88 -0.71
N ALA A 145 11.35 3.74 -0.13
CA ALA A 145 12.35 2.86 -0.71
C ALA A 145 11.79 2.01 -1.87
N LYS A 146 10.47 1.97 -2.03
CA LYS A 146 9.81 1.24 -3.11
C LYS A 146 10.08 1.93 -4.44
N ARG A 147 10.82 1.25 -5.33
CA ARG A 147 11.00 1.72 -6.70
C ARG A 147 9.70 1.50 -7.47
N HIS A 148 9.08 2.57 -7.88
CA HIS A 148 7.96 2.50 -8.81
C HIS A 148 8.52 2.16 -10.20
N ARG A 149 8.22 0.93 -10.64
CA ARG A 149 8.56 0.43 -11.98
C ARG A 149 7.55 0.91 -13.01
#